data_ff553a8aa8f2bf3c13cb68cfd578a990
#
_entry.id   ff553a8aa8f2bf3c13cb68cfd578a990
#
_cell.length_a   1.000
_cell.length_b   1.000
_cell.length_c   1.000
_cell.angle_alpha   90.00
_cell.angle_beta   90.00
_cell.angle_gamma   90.00
#
_symmetry.space_group_name_H-M   'P 1'
#
loop_
_entity.id
_entity.type
_entity.pdbx_description
1 polymer ?
#
loop_
_entity_poly.entity_id
_entity_poly.type
_entity_poly.pdbx_seq_one_letter_code
_entity_poly.pdbx_strand_id
1 'polypeptide(L)'
;MAKAVAEGAKISDDVKVELNYHVEPEDLDAYEAILVGTPTYHHEMAVEFKNLFEEAAAKGINLKGKVGAAFGSYGWSGEAPKLVLEIMKLKFEMQVAERPLLSRYSPDQKTLTDCRNLGKRVSENLMSKA
;
A
#
# COMPACT_ATOMS: atom_id res chain seq x y z
N MET A 1 7.80 4.72 -8.09
CA MET A 1 6.67 5.16 -7.24
C MET A 1 6.89 4.88 -5.75
N ALA A 2 7.32 3.70 -5.37
CA ALA A 2 7.47 3.33 -3.95
C ALA A 2 8.41 4.26 -3.18
N LYS A 3 9.55 4.64 -3.75
CA LYS A 3 10.49 5.57 -3.10
C LYS A 3 9.85 6.93 -2.85
N ALA A 4 9.05 7.43 -3.78
CA ALA A 4 8.36 8.71 -3.63
C ALA A 4 7.29 8.64 -2.54
N VAL A 5 6.54 7.54 -2.49
CA VAL A 5 5.57 7.31 -1.40
C VAL A 5 6.29 7.31 -0.05
N ALA A 6 7.40 6.58 0.04
CA ALA A 6 8.19 6.51 1.28
C ALA A 6 8.73 7.89 1.69
N GLU A 7 9.23 8.68 0.72
CA GLU A 7 9.70 10.05 1.00
C GLU A 7 8.58 10.90 1.61
N GLY A 8 7.38 10.84 1.03
CA GLY A 8 6.25 11.59 1.56
C GLY A 8 5.83 11.13 2.95
N ALA A 9 5.93 9.85 3.23
CA ALA A 9 5.59 9.31 4.55
C ALA A 9 6.58 9.75 5.64
N LYS A 10 7.81 10.11 5.27
CA LYS A 10 8.86 10.54 6.21
C LYS A 10 8.76 12.03 6.57
N ILE A 11 7.56 12.56 6.70
CA ILE A 11 7.37 13.99 7.04
C ILE A 11 7.64 14.29 8.50
N SER A 12 7.70 13.29 9.35
CA SER A 12 7.90 13.44 10.79
C SER A 12 8.78 12.32 11.32
N ASP A 13 9.62 12.62 12.30
CA ASP A 13 10.42 11.61 13.00
C ASP A 13 9.57 10.69 13.87
N ASP A 14 8.33 11.06 14.13
CA ASP A 14 7.39 10.24 14.90
C ASP A 14 6.86 9.03 14.11
N VAL A 15 7.06 9.01 12.80
CA VAL A 15 6.63 7.92 11.93
C VAL A 15 7.86 7.24 11.34
N LYS A 16 8.03 5.96 11.67
CA LYS A 16 9.11 5.14 11.11
C LYS A 16 8.61 4.53 9.80
N VAL A 17 9.37 4.72 8.72
CA VAL A 17 9.02 4.22 7.39
C VAL A 17 10.04 3.18 6.96
N GLU A 18 9.56 2.01 6.56
CA GLU A 18 10.37 0.96 5.99
C GLU A 18 9.89 0.64 4.58
N LEU A 19 10.80 0.60 3.63
CA LEU A 19 10.53 0.21 2.24
C LEU A 19 11.18 -1.14 1.97
N ASN A 20 10.36 -2.15 1.73
CA ASN A 20 10.83 -3.51 1.50
C ASN A 20 10.24 -4.07 0.22
N TYR A 21 11.03 -4.85 -0.51
CA TYR A 21 10.57 -5.54 -1.72
C TYR A 21 9.98 -6.90 -1.41
N HIS A 22 10.30 -7.46 -0.24
CA HIS A 22 9.77 -8.73 0.22
C HIS A 22 9.50 -8.66 1.73
N VAL A 23 8.33 -9.14 2.15
CA VAL A 23 7.96 -9.26 3.56
C VAL A 23 7.26 -10.59 3.78
N GLU A 24 7.37 -11.11 5.00
CA GLU A 24 6.61 -12.28 5.43
C GLU A 24 5.27 -11.83 6.05
N PRO A 25 4.24 -12.71 6.08
CA PRO A 25 2.95 -12.35 6.67
C PRO A 25 3.07 -11.82 8.11
N GLU A 26 3.95 -12.40 8.90
CA GLU A 26 4.16 -12.00 10.30
C GLU A 26 4.71 -10.58 10.42
N ASP A 27 5.45 -10.10 9.43
CA ASP A 27 6.01 -8.75 9.43
C ASP A 27 4.91 -7.69 9.40
N LEU A 28 3.76 -8.01 8.81
CA LEU A 28 2.64 -7.06 8.69
C LEU A 28 2.06 -6.67 10.04
N ASP A 29 2.13 -7.54 11.03
CA ASP A 29 1.58 -7.30 12.35
C ASP A 29 2.30 -6.16 13.10
N ALA A 30 3.56 -5.91 12.76
CA ALA A 30 4.39 -4.92 13.44
C ALA A 30 4.12 -3.47 13.02
N TYR A 31 3.34 -3.24 11.98
CA TYR A 31 3.14 -1.91 11.40
C TYR A 31 1.71 -1.44 11.55
N GLU A 32 1.53 -0.12 11.71
CA GLU A 32 0.22 0.51 11.84
C GLU A 32 -0.38 0.86 10.48
N ALA A 33 0.45 1.00 9.47
CA ALA A 33 0.02 1.25 8.09
C ALA A 33 0.79 0.36 7.13
N ILE A 34 0.08 -0.12 6.11
CA ILE A 34 0.65 -0.98 5.08
C ILE A 34 0.27 -0.41 3.72
N LEU A 35 1.28 0.00 2.96
CA LEU A 35 1.10 0.53 1.61
C LEU A 35 1.74 -0.44 0.62
N VAL A 36 0.95 -0.91 -0.32
CA VAL A 36 1.40 -1.91 -1.29
C VAL A 36 1.54 -1.29 -2.67
N GLY A 37 2.73 -1.41 -3.25
CA GLY A 37 2.99 -1.05 -4.63
C GLY A 37 3.01 -2.28 -5.51
N THR A 38 2.10 -2.38 -6.46
CA THR A 38 2.04 -3.52 -7.37
C THR A 38 1.69 -3.09 -8.79
N PRO A 39 2.44 -3.56 -9.80
CA PRO A 39 1.99 -3.40 -11.18
C PRO A 39 0.79 -4.30 -11.45
N THR A 40 0.08 -4.03 -12.54
CA THR A 40 -1.01 -4.89 -13.00
C THR A 40 -0.49 -5.85 -14.07
N TYR A 41 -0.61 -7.15 -13.82
CA TYR A 41 -0.26 -8.21 -14.76
C TYR A 41 -1.52 -8.97 -15.12
N HIS A 42 -1.93 -8.96 -16.39
CA HIS A 42 -3.11 -9.70 -16.86
C HIS A 42 -4.34 -9.46 -15.96
N HIS A 43 -4.62 -8.19 -15.65
CA HIS A 43 -5.74 -7.75 -14.80
C HIS A 43 -5.59 -8.15 -13.31
N GLU A 44 -4.42 -8.62 -12.90
CA GLU A 44 -4.17 -9.10 -11.55
C GLU A 44 -3.01 -8.39 -10.88
N MET A 45 -2.96 -8.43 -9.55
CA MET A 45 -1.81 -7.99 -8.79
C MET A 45 -0.65 -8.96 -8.95
N ALA A 46 0.56 -8.54 -8.59
CA ALA A 46 1.72 -9.43 -8.56
C ALA A 46 1.43 -10.63 -7.65
N VAL A 47 1.83 -11.82 -8.09
CA VAL A 47 1.53 -13.07 -7.38
C VAL A 47 2.09 -13.08 -5.95
N GLU A 48 3.21 -12.40 -5.72
CA GLU A 48 3.82 -12.28 -4.39
C GLU A 48 2.85 -11.66 -3.38
N PHE A 49 2.08 -10.65 -3.78
CA PHE A 49 1.13 -10.00 -2.90
C PHE A 49 -0.12 -10.85 -2.69
N LYS A 50 -0.56 -11.53 -3.74
CA LYS A 50 -1.68 -12.46 -3.61
C LYS A 50 -1.34 -13.54 -2.59
N ASN A 51 -0.16 -14.14 -2.70
CA ASN A 51 0.31 -15.17 -1.78
C ASN A 51 0.48 -14.62 -0.36
N LEU A 52 1.03 -13.40 -0.23
CA LEU A 52 1.21 -12.75 1.07
C LEU A 52 -0.11 -12.61 1.81
N PHE A 53 -1.14 -12.10 1.15
CA PHE A 53 -2.45 -11.93 1.77
C PHE A 53 -3.15 -13.25 2.06
N GLU A 54 -3.02 -14.24 1.18
CA GLU A 54 -3.59 -15.57 1.42
C GLU A 54 -2.93 -16.23 2.64
N GLU A 55 -1.62 -16.14 2.76
CA GLU A 55 -0.88 -16.68 3.90
C GLU A 55 -1.20 -15.93 5.20
N ALA A 56 -1.31 -14.60 5.13
CA ALA A 56 -1.69 -13.79 6.29
C ALA A 56 -3.08 -14.20 6.81
N ALA A 57 -4.03 -14.42 5.91
CA ALA A 57 -5.35 -14.87 6.29
C ALA A 57 -5.32 -16.28 6.90
N ALA A 58 -4.58 -17.19 6.29
CA ALA A 58 -4.44 -18.57 6.77
C ALA A 58 -3.79 -18.65 8.16
N LYS A 59 -2.85 -17.76 8.44
CA LYS A 59 -2.16 -17.69 9.74
C LYS A 59 -2.92 -16.88 10.80
N GLY A 60 -4.05 -16.30 10.43
CA GLY A 60 -4.84 -15.50 11.35
C GLY A 60 -4.19 -14.18 11.75
N ILE A 61 -3.35 -13.60 10.90
CA ILE A 61 -2.72 -12.30 11.16
C ILE A 61 -3.82 -11.24 11.23
N ASN A 62 -3.88 -10.51 12.33
CA ASN A 62 -4.90 -9.49 12.55
C ASN A 62 -4.42 -8.12 12.06
N LEU A 63 -5.03 -7.63 10.98
CA LEU A 63 -4.73 -6.32 10.40
C LEU A 63 -5.87 -5.33 10.61
N LYS A 64 -6.89 -5.69 11.37
CA LYS A 64 -8.08 -4.86 11.59
C LYS A 64 -7.71 -3.49 12.14
N GLY A 65 -8.25 -2.46 11.53
CA GLY A 65 -8.03 -1.08 11.95
C GLY A 65 -6.73 -0.44 11.47
N LYS A 66 -5.80 -1.23 10.91
CA LYS A 66 -4.58 -0.67 10.32
C LYS A 66 -4.92 0.11 9.05
N VAL A 67 -4.12 1.13 8.76
CA VAL A 67 -4.31 1.94 7.56
C VAL A 67 -3.73 1.21 6.35
N GLY A 68 -4.51 1.12 5.28
CA GLY A 68 -4.08 0.49 4.03
C GLY A 68 -4.17 1.44 2.85
N ALA A 69 -3.21 1.36 1.96
CA ALA A 69 -3.21 2.08 0.71
C ALA A 69 -2.50 1.25 -0.36
N ALA A 70 -2.80 1.54 -1.62
CA ALA A 70 -2.18 0.83 -2.74
C ALA A 70 -1.89 1.78 -3.89
N PHE A 71 -0.82 1.48 -4.61
CA PHE A 71 -0.42 2.24 -5.80
C PHE A 71 0.25 1.30 -6.79
N GLY A 72 0.41 1.76 -8.01
CA GLY A 72 1.14 0.95 -8.98
C GLY A 72 1.06 1.49 -10.40
N SER A 73 1.94 0.97 -11.25
CA SER A 73 1.97 1.29 -12.67
C SER A 73 1.19 0.24 -13.47
N TYR A 74 0.75 0.63 -14.66
CA TYR A 74 0.06 -0.27 -15.57
C TYR A 74 0.36 0.13 -17.01
N GLY A 75 0.26 -0.84 -17.93
CA GLY A 75 0.38 -0.59 -19.35
C GLY A 75 -0.96 -0.48 -20.03
N TRP A 76 -1.84 -1.42 -19.76
CA TRP A 76 -3.13 -1.53 -20.44
C TRP A 76 -4.32 -1.30 -19.49
N SER A 77 -4.31 -1.93 -18.33
CA SER A 77 -5.37 -1.76 -17.34
C SER A 77 -4.76 -1.70 -15.95
N GLY A 78 -5.44 -1.06 -15.00
CA GLY A 78 -4.89 -0.73 -13.69
C GLY A 78 -5.65 -1.34 -12.52
N GLU A 79 -6.13 -2.58 -12.63
CA GLU A 79 -6.95 -3.21 -11.60
C GLU A 79 -6.18 -3.62 -10.34
N ALA A 80 -4.87 -3.90 -10.44
CA ALA A 80 -4.14 -4.51 -9.34
C ALA A 80 -4.18 -3.72 -8.04
N PRO A 81 -3.88 -2.41 -8.01
CA PRO A 81 -3.99 -1.66 -6.76
C PRO A 81 -5.40 -1.65 -6.18
N LYS A 82 -6.43 -1.60 -7.02
CA LYS A 82 -7.81 -1.68 -6.57
C LYS A 82 -8.11 -3.02 -5.93
N LEU A 83 -7.64 -4.11 -6.52
CA LEU A 83 -7.80 -5.45 -5.97
C LEU A 83 -7.12 -5.58 -4.60
N VAL A 84 -5.94 -4.99 -4.44
CA VAL A 84 -5.26 -4.95 -3.14
C VAL A 84 -6.11 -4.23 -2.11
N LEU A 85 -6.66 -3.05 -2.45
CA LEU A 85 -7.52 -2.30 -1.53
C LEU A 85 -8.78 -3.07 -1.15
N GLU A 86 -9.37 -3.81 -2.08
CA GLU A 86 -10.54 -4.63 -1.79
C GLU A 86 -10.21 -5.73 -0.78
N ILE A 87 -9.06 -6.39 -0.94
CA ILE A 87 -8.59 -7.40 0.02
C ILE A 87 -8.39 -6.77 1.40
N MET A 88 -7.69 -5.65 1.47
CA MET A 88 -7.45 -4.94 2.72
C MET A 88 -8.74 -4.57 3.43
N LYS A 89 -9.69 -4.01 2.70
CA LYS A 89 -10.94 -3.51 3.25
C LYS A 89 -11.91 -4.64 3.62
N LEU A 90 -12.15 -5.57 2.69
CA LEU A 90 -13.20 -6.58 2.84
C LEU A 90 -12.74 -7.80 3.62
N LYS A 91 -11.49 -8.22 3.45
CA LYS A 91 -10.99 -9.43 4.10
C LYS A 91 -10.31 -9.15 5.43
N PHE A 92 -9.58 -8.05 5.54
CA PHE A 92 -8.81 -7.72 6.76
C PHE A 92 -9.40 -6.57 7.57
N GLU A 93 -10.47 -5.95 7.11
CA GLU A 93 -11.14 -4.85 7.81
C GLU A 93 -10.19 -3.69 8.13
N MET A 94 -9.25 -3.42 7.23
CA MET A 94 -8.34 -2.28 7.33
C MET A 94 -9.05 -0.98 6.97
N GLN A 95 -8.50 0.14 7.43
CA GLN A 95 -8.99 1.47 7.06
C GLN A 95 -8.39 1.87 5.71
N VAL A 96 -9.22 1.93 4.69
CA VAL A 96 -8.83 2.31 3.34
C VAL A 96 -9.55 3.61 2.98
N ALA A 97 -8.86 4.74 3.17
CA ALA A 97 -9.42 6.07 2.92
C ALA A 97 -9.01 6.63 1.55
N GLU A 98 -7.91 6.15 1.01
CA GLU A 98 -7.35 6.66 -0.24
C GLU A 98 -7.79 5.82 -1.43
N ARG A 99 -8.00 6.49 -2.57
CA ARG A 99 -8.21 5.79 -3.85
C ARG A 99 -6.91 5.13 -4.28
N PRO A 100 -6.96 4.07 -5.10
CA PRO A 100 -5.72 3.51 -5.65
C PRO A 100 -5.01 4.55 -6.50
N LEU A 101 -3.71 4.74 -6.26
CA LEU A 101 -2.89 5.67 -7.04
C LEU A 101 -2.28 4.94 -8.22
N LEU A 102 -2.64 5.35 -9.41
CA LEU A 102 -2.26 4.67 -10.64
C LEU A 102 -1.35 5.55 -11.51
N SER A 103 -0.39 4.91 -12.17
CA SER A 103 0.44 5.54 -13.19
C SER A 103 0.44 4.68 -14.45
N ARG A 104 0.01 5.25 -15.57
CA ARG A 104 0.11 4.56 -16.85
C ARG A 104 1.56 4.60 -17.33
N TYR A 105 2.16 3.42 -17.52
CA TYR A 105 3.58 3.27 -17.87
C TYR A 105 4.50 3.85 -16.78
N SER A 106 5.59 4.50 -17.18
CA SER A 106 6.52 5.11 -16.24
C SER A 106 5.92 6.36 -15.59
N PRO A 107 6.10 6.55 -14.29
CA PRO A 107 5.55 7.73 -13.61
C PRO A 107 6.27 9.02 -14.06
N ASP A 108 5.49 10.06 -14.31
CA ASP A 108 5.99 11.40 -14.58
C ASP A 108 6.15 12.20 -13.28
N GLN A 109 6.55 13.47 -13.37
CA GLN A 109 6.76 14.31 -12.19
C GLN A 109 5.48 14.54 -11.41
N LYS A 110 4.34 14.68 -12.09
CA LYS A 110 3.05 14.83 -11.42
C LYS A 110 2.70 13.59 -10.62
N THR A 111 2.89 12.41 -11.21
CA THR A 111 2.61 11.14 -10.53
C THR A 111 3.52 10.96 -9.33
N LEU A 112 4.81 11.30 -9.44
CA LEU A 112 5.73 11.21 -8.30
C LEU A 112 5.34 12.17 -7.18
N THR A 113 4.85 13.36 -7.52
CA THR A 113 4.30 14.30 -6.53
C THR A 113 3.07 13.70 -5.85
N ASP A 114 2.18 13.07 -6.61
CA ASP A 114 0.99 12.41 -6.07
C ASP A 114 1.40 11.25 -5.13
N CYS A 115 2.47 10.53 -5.46
CA CYS A 115 3.01 9.48 -4.60
C CYS A 115 3.49 10.06 -3.25
N ARG A 116 4.26 11.15 -3.30
CA ARG A 116 4.73 11.82 -2.07
C ARG A 116 3.55 12.29 -1.23
N ASN A 117 2.53 12.86 -1.87
CA ASN A 117 1.33 13.31 -1.17
C ASN A 117 0.55 12.15 -0.55
N LEU A 118 0.47 11.01 -1.22
CA LEU A 118 -0.17 9.81 -0.66
C LEU A 118 0.53 9.38 0.63
N GLY A 119 1.86 9.25 0.60
CA GLY A 119 2.64 8.90 1.78
C GLY A 119 2.45 9.89 2.91
N LYS A 120 2.45 11.19 2.59
CA LYS A 120 2.23 12.26 3.56
C LYS A 120 0.86 12.14 4.22
N ARG A 121 -0.20 11.92 3.44
CA ARG A 121 -1.56 11.79 3.97
C ARG A 121 -1.70 10.58 4.89
N VAL A 122 -1.06 9.46 4.55
CA VAL A 122 -1.09 8.28 5.41
C VAL A 122 -0.41 8.57 6.75
N SER A 123 0.76 9.19 6.72
CA SER A 123 1.46 9.57 7.96
C SER A 123 0.67 10.56 8.81
N GLU A 124 0.05 11.55 8.19
CA GLU A 124 -0.81 12.50 8.90
C GLU A 124 -2.01 11.79 9.55
N ASN A 125 -2.58 10.81 8.86
CA ASN A 125 -3.67 10.00 9.39
C ASN A 125 -3.22 9.23 10.65
N LEU A 126 -2.04 8.61 10.61
CA LEU A 126 -1.50 7.90 11.76
C LEU A 126 -1.23 8.83 12.95
N MET A 127 -0.66 10.01 12.70
CA MET A 127 -0.37 10.97 13.74
C MET A 127 -1.64 11.51 14.40
N SER A 128 -2.72 11.69 13.64
CA SER A 128 -3.98 12.19 14.18
C SER A 128 -4.70 11.18 15.06
N LYS A 129 -4.34 9.91 14.99
CA LYS A 129 -4.93 8.85 15.82
C LYS A 129 -4.17 8.63 17.13
N ALA A 130 -3.01 9.20 17.23
CA ALA A 130 -2.15 9.03 18.41
C ALA A 130 -2.68 9.78 19.64
#